data_4875a376adc8261c172fa18a615f2d47
#
_entry.id   4875a376adc8261c172fa18a615f2d47
#
_cell.length_a   1.000
_cell.length_b   1.000
_cell.length_c   1.000
_cell.angle_alpha   90.00
_cell.angle_beta   90.00
_cell.angle_gamma   90.00
#
_symmetry.space_group_name_H-M   'P 1'
#
loop_
_entity.id
_entity.type
_entity.pdbx_description
1 polymer ?
#
loop_
_entity_poly.entity_id
_entity_poly.type
_entity_poly.pdbx_seq_one_letter_code
_entity_poly.pdbx_strand_id
1 'polypeptide(L)'
;MEPFYIMQGAVMAGKHIGRTLGVPTANLPKPEGPDVPPNGIYVAQVIFPEDNGRLEQAVLSQGIHPTVPGGPATVEIFLLNLREDLYDRPIVVEYLEYMRPEIKFDSREDLRQQMQKDIAYARQWFAQRKTARQG
;
A
#
# COMPACT_ATOMS: atom_id res chain seq x y z
N MET A 1 13.29 10.68 3.77
CA MET A 1 12.68 9.40 4.12
C MET A 1 13.42 8.29 3.42
N GLU A 2 13.93 7.37 4.19
CA GLU A 2 14.72 6.26 3.68
C GLU A 2 13.86 5.00 3.66
N PRO A 3 13.56 4.45 2.48
CA PRO A 3 12.86 3.17 2.45
C PRO A 3 13.77 2.06 2.94
N PHE A 4 13.21 1.07 3.63
CA PHE A 4 13.96 -0.11 4.05
C PHE A 4 13.81 -1.28 3.06
N TYR A 5 12.91 -1.17 2.11
CA TYR A 5 12.71 -2.14 1.04
C TYR A 5 12.09 -1.46 -0.16
N ILE A 6 12.52 -1.86 -1.35
CA ILE A 6 12.02 -1.30 -2.61
C ILE A 6 11.67 -2.45 -3.55
N MET A 7 10.49 -2.38 -4.16
CA MET A 7 10.10 -3.31 -5.22
C MET A 7 9.58 -2.54 -6.42
N GLN A 8 9.50 -3.21 -7.56
CA GLN A 8 8.94 -2.61 -8.77
C GLN A 8 8.16 -3.64 -9.56
N GLY A 9 7.24 -3.18 -10.38
CA GLY A 9 6.44 -4.03 -11.22
C GLY A 9 5.35 -3.24 -11.93
N ALA A 10 4.60 -3.92 -12.78
CA ALA A 10 3.44 -3.35 -13.43
C ALA A 10 2.18 -3.71 -12.64
N VAL A 11 1.31 -2.73 -12.48
CA VAL A 11 0.05 -2.92 -11.76
C VAL A 11 -0.79 -3.98 -12.45
N MET A 12 -1.29 -4.96 -11.70
CA MET A 12 -2.12 -6.04 -12.21
C MET A 12 -3.51 -6.01 -11.59
N ALA A 13 -4.43 -6.76 -12.20
CA ALA A 13 -5.74 -6.97 -11.60
C ALA A 13 -5.62 -7.77 -10.30
N GLY A 14 -6.45 -7.47 -9.31
CA GLY A 14 -6.41 -8.12 -8.00
C GLY A 14 -7.78 -8.15 -7.36
N LYS A 15 -7.79 -8.34 -6.03
CA LYS A 15 -9.04 -8.45 -5.27
C LYS A 15 -9.82 -7.13 -5.18
N HIS A 16 -9.17 -6.01 -5.48
CA HIS A 16 -9.78 -4.68 -5.46
C HIS A 16 -10.45 -4.34 -4.13
N ILE A 17 -9.82 -4.71 -3.02
CA ILE A 17 -10.35 -4.46 -1.69
C ILE A 17 -10.65 -2.97 -1.49
N GLY A 18 -9.79 -2.10 -2.00
CA GLY A 18 -9.93 -0.66 -1.88
C GLY A 18 -11.17 -0.09 -2.54
N ARG A 19 -11.71 -0.74 -3.59
CA ARG A 19 -12.95 -0.30 -4.23
C ARG A 19 -14.11 -0.33 -3.26
N THR A 20 -14.19 -1.35 -2.41
CA THR A 20 -15.19 -1.47 -1.36
C THR A 20 -15.04 -0.38 -0.31
N LEU A 21 -13.82 0.16 -0.17
CA LEU A 21 -13.47 1.18 0.81
C LEU A 21 -13.49 2.60 0.23
N GLY A 22 -13.74 2.74 -1.08
CA GLY A 22 -13.73 4.03 -1.75
C GLY A 22 -12.33 4.61 -1.96
N VAL A 23 -11.29 3.77 -1.96
CA VAL A 23 -9.89 4.19 -2.11
C VAL A 23 -9.31 3.55 -3.37
N PRO A 24 -8.62 4.30 -4.25
CA PRO A 24 -7.95 3.71 -5.40
C PRO A 24 -6.84 2.76 -4.94
N THR A 25 -6.70 1.63 -5.64
CA THR A 25 -5.71 0.62 -5.30
C THR A 25 -4.90 0.18 -6.50
N ALA A 26 -3.70 -0.31 -6.22
CA ALA A 26 -2.84 -0.97 -7.18
C ALA A 26 -2.44 -2.32 -6.63
N ASN A 27 -2.41 -3.35 -7.48
CA ASN A 27 -2.03 -4.69 -7.07
C ASN A 27 -0.76 -5.12 -7.77
N LEU A 28 0.14 -5.73 -7.02
CA LEU A 28 1.37 -6.33 -7.51
C LEU A 28 1.52 -7.73 -6.94
N PRO A 29 2.23 -8.65 -7.63
CA PRO A 29 2.61 -9.91 -7.01
C PRO A 29 3.46 -9.64 -5.77
N LYS A 30 3.33 -10.51 -4.76
CA LYS A 30 4.22 -10.43 -3.61
C LYS A 30 5.65 -10.67 -4.07
N PRO A 31 6.62 -9.81 -3.68
CA PRO A 31 8.02 -10.04 -4.02
C PRO A 31 8.56 -11.31 -3.37
N GLU A 32 9.58 -11.90 -3.97
CA GLU A 32 10.24 -13.10 -3.48
C GLU A 32 11.69 -12.82 -3.15
N GLY A 33 12.26 -13.61 -2.25
CA GLY A 33 13.65 -13.48 -1.87
C GLY A 33 13.87 -13.38 -0.38
N PRO A 34 15.13 -13.46 0.08
CA PRO A 34 15.45 -13.49 1.50
C PRO A 34 15.23 -12.16 2.22
N ASP A 35 15.20 -11.05 1.50
CA ASP A 35 15.10 -9.71 2.09
C ASP A 35 13.67 -9.17 2.11
N VAL A 36 12.69 -9.96 1.66
CA VAL A 36 11.29 -9.52 1.62
C VAL A 36 10.79 -9.27 3.04
N PRO A 37 10.18 -8.10 3.30
CA PRO A 37 9.63 -7.82 4.64
C PRO A 37 8.51 -8.79 5.00
N PRO A 38 8.20 -8.94 6.29
CA PRO A 38 7.10 -9.81 6.71
C PRO A 38 5.75 -9.32 6.18
N ASN A 39 4.80 -10.23 6.02
CA ASN A 39 3.44 -9.85 5.66
C ASN A 39 2.88 -8.88 6.69
N GLY A 40 2.13 -7.90 6.23
CA GLY A 40 1.57 -6.90 7.12
C GLY A 40 1.20 -5.63 6.39
N ILE A 41 0.97 -4.60 7.17
CA ILE A 41 0.54 -3.29 6.69
C ILE A 41 1.68 -2.30 6.89
N TYR A 42 1.93 -1.50 5.87
CA TYR A 42 3.08 -0.59 5.82
C TYR A 42 2.67 0.80 5.38
N VAL A 43 3.34 1.82 5.93
CA VAL A 43 3.40 3.13 5.28
C VAL A 43 4.33 2.98 4.08
N ALA A 44 3.91 3.46 2.93
CA ALA A 44 4.65 3.31 1.68
C ALA A 44 4.51 4.55 0.81
N GLN A 45 5.36 4.65 -0.20
CA GLN A 45 5.18 5.62 -1.27
C GLN A 45 5.43 4.96 -2.62
N VAL A 46 4.77 5.49 -3.63
CA VAL A 46 4.82 4.97 -4.99
C VAL A 46 5.44 6.01 -5.89
N ILE A 47 6.37 5.57 -6.73
CA ILE A 47 7.01 6.41 -7.73
C ILE A 47 6.53 5.96 -9.10
N PHE A 48 6.14 6.92 -9.94
CA PHE A 48 5.69 6.68 -11.31
C PHE A 48 6.82 7.08 -12.27
N PRO A 49 7.65 6.11 -12.73
CA PRO A 49 8.78 6.44 -13.61
C PRO A 49 8.37 7.09 -14.91
N GLU A 50 7.20 6.71 -15.45
CA GLU A 50 6.70 7.25 -16.71
C GLU A 50 6.10 8.64 -16.56
N ASP A 51 5.96 9.16 -15.35
CA ASP A 51 5.38 10.46 -15.05
C ASP A 51 6.41 11.33 -14.32
N ASN A 52 7.61 11.41 -14.87
CA ASN A 52 8.74 12.19 -14.34
C ASN A 52 9.08 11.87 -12.89
N GLY A 53 8.84 10.64 -12.46
CA GLY A 53 9.13 10.23 -11.08
C GLY A 53 8.16 10.81 -10.05
N ARG A 54 6.92 11.12 -10.44
CA ARG A 54 5.89 11.58 -9.51
C ARG A 54 5.77 10.64 -8.31
N LEU A 55 5.69 11.21 -7.11
CA LEU A 55 5.57 10.46 -5.87
C LEU A 55 4.14 10.54 -5.35
N GLU A 56 3.61 9.40 -4.88
CA GLU A 56 2.30 9.32 -4.23
C GLU A 56 2.40 8.59 -2.91
N GLN A 57 1.76 9.13 -1.89
CA GLN A 57 1.71 8.53 -0.55
C GLN A 57 0.70 7.39 -0.53
N ALA A 58 1.00 6.35 0.25
CA ALA A 58 0.19 5.13 0.24
C ALA A 58 0.23 4.38 1.58
N VAL A 59 -0.76 3.51 1.74
CA VAL A 59 -0.74 2.39 2.68
C VAL A 59 -0.64 1.12 1.85
N LEU A 60 0.22 0.20 2.27
CA LEU A 60 0.48 -1.04 1.56
C LEU A 60 0.08 -2.23 2.42
N SER A 61 -0.65 -3.17 1.83
CA SER A 61 -1.01 -4.42 2.49
C SER A 61 -0.35 -5.58 1.74
N GLN A 62 0.58 -6.26 2.40
CA GLN A 62 1.28 -7.41 1.82
C GLN A 62 0.83 -8.69 2.49
N GLY A 63 0.38 -9.66 1.70
CA GLY A 63 0.04 -10.97 2.21
C GLY A 63 -1.10 -11.64 1.48
N ILE A 64 -1.82 -12.51 2.18
CA ILE A 64 -2.90 -13.31 1.61
C ILE A 64 -4.27 -12.63 1.70
N HIS A 65 -4.37 -11.53 2.42
CA HIS A 65 -5.62 -10.77 2.62
C HIS A 65 -6.74 -11.65 3.19
N PRO A 66 -6.59 -12.14 4.45
CA PRO A 66 -7.44 -13.22 4.99
C PRO A 66 -8.91 -12.88 5.14
N THR A 67 -9.29 -11.59 5.19
CA THR A 67 -10.70 -11.18 5.25
C THR A 67 -11.40 -11.35 3.90
N VAL A 68 -10.65 -11.29 2.80
CA VAL A 68 -11.16 -11.50 1.44
C VAL A 68 -10.29 -12.58 0.79
N PRO A 69 -10.54 -13.86 1.12
CA PRO A 69 -9.68 -14.96 0.70
C PRO A 69 -9.78 -15.25 -0.79
N GLY A 70 -8.76 -15.91 -1.31
CA GLY A 70 -8.66 -16.37 -2.69
C GLY A 70 -7.44 -15.81 -3.39
N GLY A 71 -6.80 -16.65 -4.21
CA GLY A 71 -5.63 -16.30 -4.98
C GLY A 71 -4.32 -16.30 -4.19
N PRO A 72 -3.20 -16.04 -4.87
CA PRO A 72 -1.88 -16.00 -4.23
C PRO A 72 -1.71 -14.76 -3.36
N ALA A 73 -0.64 -14.76 -2.58
CA ALA A 73 -0.23 -13.58 -1.83
C ALA A 73 0.10 -12.42 -2.79
N THR A 74 -0.32 -11.23 -2.43
CA THR A 74 -0.12 -10.03 -3.24
C THR A 74 0.30 -8.85 -2.38
N VAL A 75 0.70 -7.78 -3.05
CA VAL A 75 0.85 -6.45 -2.45
C VAL A 75 -0.27 -5.59 -3.01
N GLU A 76 -1.13 -5.10 -2.13
CA GLU A 76 -2.18 -4.17 -2.48
C GLU A 76 -1.86 -2.79 -1.91
N ILE A 77 -1.89 -1.77 -2.77
CA ILE A 77 -1.46 -0.43 -2.42
C ILE A 77 -2.65 0.51 -2.48
N PHE A 78 -2.92 1.17 -1.36
CA PHE A 78 -4.01 2.13 -1.23
C PHE A 78 -3.43 3.54 -1.33
N LEU A 79 -3.72 4.22 -2.45
CA LEU A 79 -3.19 5.55 -2.71
C LEU A 79 -4.01 6.60 -1.97
N LEU A 80 -3.34 7.46 -1.20
CA LEU A 80 -4.02 8.38 -0.31
C LEU A 80 -4.63 9.59 -1.03
N ASN A 81 -4.01 10.05 -2.12
CA ASN A 81 -4.37 11.30 -2.77
C ASN A 81 -4.61 11.18 -4.27
N LEU A 82 -4.47 9.98 -4.84
CA LEU A 82 -4.60 9.77 -6.28
C LEU A 82 -5.86 8.94 -6.56
N ARG A 83 -6.63 9.32 -7.57
CA ARG A 83 -7.84 8.61 -7.98
C ARG A 83 -7.81 8.35 -9.48
N GLU A 84 -6.91 7.47 -9.90
CA GLU A 84 -6.75 7.06 -11.29
C GLU A 84 -6.70 5.54 -11.37
N ASP A 85 -7.08 5.00 -12.54
CA ASP A 85 -6.86 3.59 -12.84
C ASP A 85 -5.38 3.43 -13.18
N LEU A 86 -4.70 2.57 -12.44
CA LEU A 86 -3.28 2.32 -12.59
C LEU A 86 -2.96 1.00 -13.29
N TYR A 87 -3.98 0.27 -13.75
CA TYR A 87 -3.77 -1.03 -14.39
C TYR A 87 -2.71 -0.93 -15.49
N ASP A 88 -1.78 -1.88 -15.48
CA ASP A 88 -0.67 -2.01 -16.43
C ASP A 88 0.43 -0.94 -16.32
N ARG A 89 0.30 0.03 -15.44
CA ARG A 89 1.34 1.05 -15.27
C ARG A 89 2.53 0.50 -14.50
N PRO A 90 3.77 0.78 -14.91
CA PRO A 90 4.94 0.46 -14.11
C PRO A 90 5.03 1.40 -12.92
N ILE A 91 5.33 0.85 -11.75
CA ILE A 91 5.52 1.61 -10.52
C ILE A 91 6.72 1.07 -9.74
N VAL A 92 7.32 1.95 -8.95
CA VAL A 92 8.31 1.60 -7.94
C VAL A 92 7.67 1.83 -6.59
N VAL A 93 7.77 0.87 -5.70
CA VAL A 93 7.12 0.92 -4.38
C VAL A 93 8.20 0.92 -3.31
N GLU A 94 8.15 1.91 -2.44
CA GLU A 94 9.07 2.06 -1.33
C GLU A 94 8.36 1.81 -0.01
N TYR A 95 8.83 0.82 0.76
CA TYR A 95 8.31 0.50 2.08
C TYR A 95 9.01 1.41 3.09
N LEU A 96 8.25 2.18 3.84
CA LEU A 96 8.79 3.20 4.74
C LEU A 96 8.68 2.84 6.22
N GLU A 97 7.57 2.24 6.65
CA GLU A 97 7.40 1.83 8.04
C GLU A 97 6.41 0.69 8.17
N TYR A 98 6.76 -0.32 8.96
CA TYR A 98 5.85 -1.40 9.32
C TYR A 98 4.82 -0.87 10.34
N MET A 99 3.54 -1.10 10.08
CA MET A 99 2.47 -0.62 10.95
C MET A 99 1.89 -1.71 11.84
N ARG A 100 1.53 -2.85 11.27
CA ARG A 100 0.87 -3.93 11.99
C ARG A 100 0.84 -5.21 11.13
N PRO A 101 0.61 -6.39 11.75
CA PRO A 101 0.43 -7.61 10.98
C PRO A 101 -0.90 -7.63 10.24
N GLU A 102 -1.05 -8.56 9.30
CA GLU A 102 -2.36 -8.86 8.73
C GLU A 102 -3.29 -9.40 9.81
N ILE A 103 -4.56 -8.99 9.76
CA ILE A 103 -5.59 -9.43 10.68
C ILE A 103 -6.81 -9.88 9.87
N LYS A 104 -7.40 -11.00 10.26
CA LYS A 104 -8.68 -11.42 9.70
C LYS A 104 -9.79 -10.74 10.48
N PHE A 105 -10.63 -9.99 9.78
CA PHE A 105 -11.78 -9.31 10.39
C PHE A 105 -13.04 -10.15 10.18
N ASP A 106 -14.01 -10.01 11.10
CA ASP A 106 -15.26 -10.76 11.04
C ASP A 106 -16.16 -10.28 9.90
N SER A 107 -15.97 -9.04 9.45
CA SER A 107 -16.79 -8.47 8.39
C SER A 107 -15.97 -7.50 7.54
N ARG A 108 -16.48 -7.21 6.33
CA ARG A 108 -15.87 -6.20 5.46
C ARG A 108 -15.97 -4.80 6.09
N GLU A 109 -17.01 -4.55 6.87
CA GLU A 109 -17.16 -3.27 7.56
C GLU A 109 -16.05 -3.08 8.61
N ASP A 110 -15.71 -4.13 9.36
CA ASP A 110 -14.61 -4.07 10.32
C ASP A 110 -13.28 -3.83 9.59
N LEU A 111 -13.06 -4.49 8.46
CA LEU A 111 -11.89 -4.25 7.62
C LEU A 111 -11.84 -2.78 7.16
N ARG A 112 -12.96 -2.25 6.68
CA ARG A 112 -13.07 -0.87 6.22
C ARG A 112 -12.71 0.11 7.33
N GLN A 113 -13.24 -0.09 8.52
CA GLN A 113 -12.95 0.76 9.67
C GLN A 113 -11.46 0.75 10.02
N GLN A 114 -10.84 -0.42 10.02
CA GLN A 114 -9.41 -0.51 10.30
C GLN A 114 -8.58 0.16 9.21
N MET A 115 -8.96 -0.02 7.94
CA MET A 115 -8.24 0.62 6.84
C MET A 115 -8.33 2.15 6.92
N GLN A 116 -9.45 2.68 7.35
CA GLN A 116 -9.57 4.13 7.57
C GLN A 116 -8.62 4.62 8.66
N LYS A 117 -8.44 3.83 9.73
CA LYS A 117 -7.47 4.15 10.78
C LYS A 117 -6.04 4.08 10.25
N ASP A 118 -5.75 3.08 9.43
CA ASP A 118 -4.43 2.92 8.81
C ASP A 118 -4.10 4.12 7.90
N ILE A 119 -5.07 4.56 7.12
CA ILE A 119 -4.91 5.71 6.23
C ILE A 119 -4.69 6.98 7.05
N ALA A 120 -5.44 7.18 8.11
CA ALA A 120 -5.27 8.34 9.00
C ALA A 120 -3.88 8.34 9.63
N TYR A 121 -3.41 7.18 10.07
CA TYR A 121 -2.05 7.04 10.61
C TYR A 121 -1.01 7.42 9.56
N ALA A 122 -1.14 6.91 8.35
CA ALA A 122 -0.19 7.19 7.28
C ALA A 122 -0.17 8.68 6.91
N ARG A 123 -1.33 9.32 6.82
CA ARG A 123 -1.40 10.77 6.55
C ARG A 123 -0.67 11.57 7.61
N GLN A 124 -0.85 11.21 8.87
CA GLN A 124 -0.16 11.88 9.98
C GLN A 124 1.35 11.59 9.94
N TRP A 125 1.73 10.36 9.62
CA TRP A 125 3.12 9.96 9.49
C TRP A 125 3.85 10.85 8.45
N PHE A 126 3.26 11.02 7.27
CA PHE A 126 3.84 11.88 6.24
C PHE A 126 3.84 13.35 6.65
N ALA A 127 2.76 13.82 7.27
CA ALA A 127 2.66 15.22 7.71
C ALA A 127 3.74 15.57 8.75
N GLN A 128 4.01 14.69 9.71
CA GLN A 128 5.03 14.89 10.72
C GLN A 128 6.43 15.00 10.11
N ARG A 129 6.72 14.17 9.11
CA ARG A 129 8.03 14.18 8.47
C ARG A 129 8.22 15.40 7.56
N LYS A 130 7.17 15.83 6.90
CA LYS A 130 7.19 17.06 6.13
C LYS A 130 7.46 18.29 7.03
N THR A 131 6.79 18.34 8.18
CA THR A 131 7.00 19.41 9.17
C THR A 131 8.43 19.40 9.70
N ALA A 132 8.96 18.19 10.01
CA ALA A 132 10.33 18.05 10.49
C ALA A 132 11.36 18.55 9.46
N ARG A 133 11.08 18.37 8.16
CA ARG A 133 11.96 18.85 7.09
C ARG A 133 11.94 20.38 6.97
N GLN A 134 10.83 20.99 7.31
CA GLN A 134 10.66 22.44 7.23
C GLN A 134 11.19 23.16 8.48
N GLY A 135 11.33 22.42 9.58
CA GLY A 135 11.75 22.94 10.87
C GLY A 135 13.28 23.02 11.09
#